data_63ba31d974ed6fe1af78fbbad7350a27
#
_entry.id   63ba31d974ed6fe1af78fbbad7350a27
#
_cell.length_a   1.000
_cell.length_b   1.000
_cell.length_c   1.000
_cell.angle_alpha   90.00
_cell.angle_beta   90.00
_cell.angle_gamma   90.00
#
_symmetry.space_group_name_H-M   'P 1'
#
loop_
_entity.id
_entity.type
_entity.pdbx_description
1 polymer ?
#
loop_
_entity_poly.entity_id
_entity_poly.type
_entity_poly.pdbx_seq_one_letter_code
_entity_poly.pdbx_strand_id
1 'polypeptide(L)'
;MRGMIKESNVMKDYATDIDEQAHAQGRESSYDVIEQMEKEWPEMTKEFKDIQRQQYELFLHKQHDYGPGNISVGTQLQTPEEIKLSLTGLWFRMNDKLQRMKTLLMNNRESAVKDEPLEDAYLDVSNYGIMATIVNRGKWGK
;
A
#
# COMPACT_ATOMS: atom_id res chain seq x y z
N MET A 1 27.84 4.50 6.51
CA MET A 1 26.88 5.43 5.87
C MET A 1 26.44 4.84 4.54
N ARG A 2 25.28 4.20 4.51
CA ARG A 2 24.65 3.83 3.23
C ARG A 2 23.96 5.05 2.70
N GLY A 3 24.38 5.50 1.50
CA GLY A 3 23.84 6.68 0.87
C GLY A 3 22.33 6.60 0.71
N MET A 4 21.65 7.67 1.12
CA MET A 4 20.25 7.90 0.78
C MET A 4 20.12 7.82 -0.75
N ILE A 5 19.51 6.75 -1.25
CA ILE A 5 19.04 6.73 -2.64
C ILE A 5 17.97 7.81 -2.67
N LYS A 6 18.24 8.87 -3.41
CA LYS A 6 17.32 9.99 -3.53
C LYS A 6 16.03 9.45 -4.13
N GLU A 7 14.96 9.43 -3.36
CA GLU A 7 13.59 9.03 -3.81
C GLU A 7 13.21 9.69 -5.15
N SER A 8 13.78 10.86 -5.43
CA SER A 8 13.58 11.58 -6.68
C SER A 8 14.07 10.84 -7.94
N ASN A 9 15.04 9.92 -7.83
CA ASN A 9 15.58 9.24 -9.02
C ASN A 9 14.73 8.01 -9.39
N VAL A 10 14.29 7.23 -8.42
CA VAL A 10 13.46 6.04 -8.68
C VAL A 10 12.11 6.42 -9.32
N MET A 11 11.48 7.48 -8.83
CA MET A 11 10.22 7.98 -9.41
C MET A 11 10.43 8.63 -10.78
N LYS A 12 11.58 9.27 -11.01
CA LYS A 12 11.92 9.81 -12.33
C LYS A 12 12.17 8.71 -13.36
N ASP A 13 12.93 7.68 -12.98
CA ASP A 13 13.21 6.55 -13.87
C ASP A 13 11.91 5.81 -14.23
N TYR A 14 11.03 5.57 -13.26
CA TYR A 14 9.74 4.95 -13.50
C TYR A 14 8.82 5.81 -14.39
N ALA A 15 8.78 7.11 -14.16
CA ALA A 15 8.00 8.04 -14.97
C ALA A 15 8.53 8.13 -16.40
N THR A 16 9.87 8.10 -16.59
CA THR A 16 10.52 8.14 -17.91
C THR A 16 10.19 6.91 -18.73
N ASP A 17 10.25 5.72 -18.13
CA ASP A 17 9.93 4.45 -18.81
C ASP A 17 8.47 4.41 -19.27
N ILE A 18 7.54 4.87 -18.42
CA ILE A 18 6.12 4.94 -18.79
C ILE A 18 5.89 5.97 -19.88
N ASP A 19 6.59 7.08 -19.81
CA ASP A 19 6.47 8.18 -20.76
C ASP A 19 6.96 7.79 -22.16
N GLU A 20 8.09 7.11 -22.24
CA GLU A 20 8.59 6.56 -23.52
C GLU A 20 7.59 5.57 -24.13
N GLN A 21 6.97 4.71 -23.32
CA GLN A 21 5.96 3.78 -23.77
C GLN A 21 4.66 4.48 -24.21
N ALA A 22 4.26 5.54 -23.51
CA ALA A 22 3.08 6.34 -23.84
C ALA A 22 3.29 7.11 -25.15
N HIS A 23 4.46 7.69 -25.39
CA HIS A 23 4.80 8.36 -26.63
C HIS A 23 4.81 7.40 -27.82
N ALA A 24 5.37 6.20 -27.66
CA ALA A 24 5.36 5.17 -28.68
C ALA A 24 3.95 4.72 -29.08
N GLN A 25 2.94 4.89 -28.20
CA GLN A 25 1.55 4.54 -28.42
C GLN A 25 0.66 5.73 -28.79
N GLY A 26 1.21 6.95 -28.94
CA GLY A 26 0.45 8.17 -29.22
C GLY A 26 -0.50 8.60 -28.10
N ARG A 27 -0.21 8.21 -26.85
CA ARG A 27 -0.97 8.60 -25.67
C ARG A 27 -0.34 9.83 -25.01
N GLU A 28 -1.17 10.58 -24.27
CA GLU A 28 -0.68 11.64 -23.39
C GLU A 28 0.33 11.08 -22.38
N SER A 29 1.42 11.81 -22.14
CA SER A 29 2.46 11.41 -21.19
C SER A 29 1.89 11.21 -19.79
N SER A 30 2.24 10.10 -19.14
CA SER A 30 1.89 9.84 -17.74
C SER A 30 2.45 10.92 -16.80
N TYR A 31 3.61 11.49 -17.13
CA TYR A 31 4.22 12.59 -16.39
C TYR A 31 3.37 13.87 -16.48
N ASP A 32 2.89 14.22 -17.67
CA ASP A 32 2.04 15.40 -17.89
C ASP A 32 0.73 15.30 -17.10
N VAL A 33 0.13 14.11 -17.04
CA VAL A 33 -1.07 13.87 -16.22
C VAL A 33 -0.80 14.04 -14.73
N ILE A 34 0.32 13.53 -14.22
CA ILE A 34 0.69 13.68 -12.81
C ILE A 34 0.88 15.16 -12.49
N GLU A 35 1.66 15.89 -13.26
CA GLU A 35 1.91 17.31 -13.06
C GLU A 35 0.62 18.14 -13.12
N GLN A 36 -0.24 17.84 -14.10
CA GLN A 36 -1.55 18.48 -14.22
C GLN A 36 -2.41 18.27 -12.98
N MET A 37 -2.51 17.01 -12.49
CA MET A 37 -3.33 16.69 -11.33
C MET A 37 -2.77 17.29 -10.03
N GLU A 38 -1.45 17.31 -9.86
CA GLU A 38 -0.83 17.95 -8.70
C GLU A 38 -1.04 19.47 -8.69
N LYS A 39 -1.09 20.10 -9.87
CA LYS A 39 -1.38 21.52 -10.02
C LYS A 39 -2.85 21.84 -9.78
N GLU A 40 -3.75 20.99 -10.26
CA GLU A 40 -5.20 21.16 -10.12
C GLU A 40 -5.69 20.89 -8.69
N TRP A 41 -5.11 19.87 -8.02
CA TRP A 41 -5.49 19.43 -6.69
C TRP A 41 -4.29 19.34 -5.73
N PRO A 42 -3.63 20.46 -5.41
CA PRO A 42 -2.36 20.44 -4.69
C PRO A 42 -2.48 19.91 -3.26
N GLU A 43 -3.55 20.21 -2.54
CA GLU A 43 -3.75 19.74 -1.16
C GLU A 43 -4.04 18.24 -1.12
N MET A 44 -4.92 17.75 -1.98
CA MET A 44 -5.28 16.35 -2.07
C MET A 44 -4.08 15.47 -2.44
N THR A 45 -3.32 15.87 -3.44
CA THR A 45 -2.16 15.11 -3.92
C THR A 45 -1.01 15.10 -2.92
N LYS A 46 -0.80 16.23 -2.23
CA LYS A 46 0.17 16.32 -1.12
C LYS A 46 -0.22 15.39 0.03
N GLU A 47 -1.48 15.44 0.46
CA GLU A 47 -1.99 14.60 1.55
C GLU A 47 -1.87 13.11 1.23
N PHE A 48 -2.16 12.70 -0.01
CA PHE A 48 -1.98 11.33 -0.46
C PHE A 48 -0.53 10.84 -0.26
N LYS A 49 0.44 11.65 -0.67
CA LYS A 49 1.87 11.32 -0.51
C LYS A 49 2.29 11.26 0.97
N ASP A 50 1.78 12.19 1.78
CA ASP A 50 2.08 12.23 3.22
C ASP A 50 1.51 11.00 3.94
N ILE A 51 0.29 10.59 3.60
CA ILE A 51 -0.32 9.36 4.12
C ILE A 51 0.47 8.12 3.68
N GLN A 52 0.89 8.03 2.42
CA GLN A 52 1.71 6.90 1.95
C GLN A 52 3.02 6.78 2.73
N ARG A 53 3.66 7.91 3.06
CA ARG A 53 4.88 7.91 3.88
C ARG A 53 4.61 7.38 5.28
N GLN A 54 3.55 7.85 5.94
CA GLN A 54 3.14 7.36 7.26
C GLN A 54 2.82 5.86 7.24
N GLN A 55 2.12 5.40 6.21
CA GLN A 55 1.82 3.97 6.03
C GLN A 55 3.07 3.14 5.87
N TYR A 56 4.05 3.64 5.11
CA TYR A 56 5.33 2.96 4.90
C TYR A 56 6.13 2.84 6.21
N GLU A 57 6.22 3.93 6.97
CA GLU A 57 6.89 3.93 8.28
C GLU A 57 6.22 2.95 9.24
N LEU A 58 4.90 2.97 9.36
CA LEU A 58 4.14 2.05 10.19
C LEU A 58 4.33 0.59 9.76
N PHE A 59 4.32 0.32 8.46
CA PHE A 59 4.60 -0.99 7.89
C PHE A 59 5.98 -1.50 8.32
N LEU A 60 7.01 -0.67 8.20
CA LEU A 60 8.38 -1.06 8.59
C LEU A 60 8.49 -1.33 10.09
N HIS A 61 7.90 -0.49 10.95
CA HIS A 61 7.89 -0.74 12.40
C HIS A 61 7.20 -2.05 12.77
N LYS A 62 6.05 -2.33 12.16
CA LYS A 62 5.34 -3.60 12.36
C LYS A 62 6.14 -4.80 11.86
N GLN A 63 6.78 -4.68 10.70
CA GLN A 63 7.63 -5.77 10.19
C GLN A 63 8.88 -6.01 11.02
N HIS A 64 9.44 -4.96 11.61
CA HIS A 64 10.53 -5.10 12.59
C HIS A 64 10.12 -5.98 13.77
N ASP A 65 8.91 -5.82 14.30
CA ASP A 65 8.43 -6.55 15.46
C ASP A 65 7.95 -7.96 15.14
N TYR A 66 7.23 -8.13 14.03
CA TYR A 66 6.63 -9.42 13.66
C TYR A 66 7.56 -10.30 12.80
N GLY A 67 8.42 -9.67 11.99
CA GLY A 67 9.11 -10.38 10.91
C GLY A 67 8.17 -10.80 9.77
N PRO A 68 8.69 -11.34 8.67
CA PRO A 68 7.89 -11.67 7.49
C PRO A 68 6.97 -12.88 7.68
N GLY A 69 7.22 -13.73 8.67
CA GLY A 69 6.49 -14.98 8.91
C GLY A 69 5.02 -14.80 9.25
N ASN A 70 4.60 -13.65 9.75
CA ASN A 70 3.20 -13.37 10.05
C ASN A 70 2.32 -13.28 8.80
N ILE A 71 2.88 -12.88 7.67
CA ILE A 71 2.20 -12.76 6.38
C ILE A 71 2.37 -14.03 5.55
N SER A 72 3.58 -14.61 5.53
CA SER A 72 3.83 -15.88 4.84
C SER A 72 3.21 -17.10 5.53
N VAL A 73 2.65 -16.91 6.71
CA VAL A 73 2.07 -17.99 7.54
C VAL A 73 3.10 -19.10 7.81
N GLY A 74 4.36 -18.70 8.05
CA GLY A 74 5.48 -19.61 8.31
C GLY A 74 5.99 -20.38 7.08
N THR A 75 5.48 -20.12 5.89
CA THR A 75 5.94 -20.71 4.64
C THR A 75 7.07 -19.94 3.99
N GLN A 76 7.67 -20.50 2.94
CA GLN A 76 8.68 -19.80 2.13
C GLN A 76 8.10 -19.11 0.89
N LEU A 77 6.77 -19.16 0.71
CA LEU A 77 6.06 -18.59 -0.46
C LEU A 77 6.64 -19.05 -1.80
N GLN A 78 7.02 -20.33 -1.89
CA GLN A 78 7.63 -20.90 -3.10
C GLN A 78 6.63 -21.60 -4.01
N THR A 79 5.51 -22.08 -3.47
CA THR A 79 4.48 -22.77 -4.23
C THR A 79 3.23 -21.92 -4.41
N PRO A 80 2.42 -22.18 -5.46
CA PRO A 80 1.14 -21.49 -5.62
C PRO A 80 0.20 -21.65 -4.41
N GLU A 81 0.23 -22.79 -3.75
CA GLU A 81 -0.56 -23.09 -2.55
C GLU A 81 -0.12 -22.24 -1.36
N GLU A 82 1.18 -22.07 -1.15
CA GLU A 82 1.74 -21.22 -0.10
C GLU A 82 1.38 -19.74 -0.33
N ILE A 83 1.48 -19.30 -1.58
CA ILE A 83 1.08 -17.93 -1.97
C ILE A 83 -0.42 -17.73 -1.74
N LYS A 84 -1.25 -18.67 -2.15
CA LYS A 84 -2.70 -18.65 -1.92
C LYS A 84 -3.05 -18.61 -0.43
N LEU A 85 -2.35 -19.39 0.38
CA LEU A 85 -2.54 -19.38 1.84
C LEU A 85 -2.26 -17.99 2.43
N SER A 86 -1.16 -17.38 2.07
CA SER A 86 -0.79 -16.02 2.50
C SER A 86 -1.82 -14.98 2.06
N LEU A 87 -2.22 -15.00 0.79
CA LEU A 87 -3.21 -14.07 0.25
C LEU A 87 -4.59 -14.27 0.89
N THR A 88 -4.96 -15.50 1.20
CA THR A 88 -6.20 -15.81 1.93
C THR A 88 -6.15 -15.25 3.36
N GLY A 89 -5.01 -15.38 4.03
CA GLY A 89 -4.80 -14.76 5.35
C GLY A 89 -4.94 -13.25 5.32
N LEU A 90 -4.38 -12.59 4.32
CA LEU A 90 -4.54 -11.15 4.12
C LEU A 90 -6.00 -10.77 3.82
N TRP A 91 -6.71 -11.59 3.04
CA TRP A 91 -8.13 -11.38 2.79
C TRP A 91 -8.95 -11.40 4.09
N PHE A 92 -8.70 -12.35 4.99
CA PHE A 92 -9.37 -12.38 6.30
C PHE A 92 -9.11 -11.11 7.11
N ARG A 93 -7.88 -10.64 7.13
CA ARG A 93 -7.51 -9.39 7.82
C ARG A 93 -8.24 -8.17 7.23
N MET A 94 -8.30 -8.07 5.90
CA MET A 94 -9.06 -7.02 5.23
C MET A 94 -10.55 -7.12 5.52
N ASN A 95 -11.11 -8.33 5.49
CA ASN A 95 -12.52 -8.55 5.79
C ASN A 95 -12.89 -8.06 7.19
N ASP A 96 -12.07 -8.31 8.21
CA ASP A 96 -12.32 -7.82 9.57
C ASP A 96 -12.40 -6.29 9.60
N LYS A 97 -11.50 -5.61 8.92
CA LYS A 97 -11.51 -4.15 8.82
C LYS A 97 -12.72 -3.63 8.04
N LEU A 98 -13.09 -4.29 6.96
CA LEU A 98 -14.30 -3.96 6.19
C LEU A 98 -15.58 -4.14 7.03
N GLN A 99 -15.68 -5.20 7.83
CA GLN A 99 -16.81 -5.39 8.75
C GLN A 99 -16.86 -4.28 9.81
N ARG A 100 -15.71 -3.87 10.35
CA ARG A 100 -15.65 -2.75 11.29
C ARG A 100 -16.11 -1.44 10.63
N MET A 101 -15.63 -1.14 9.43
CA MET A 101 -16.08 0.04 8.66
C MET A 101 -17.58 0.00 8.41
N LYS A 102 -18.11 -1.14 7.99
CA LYS A 102 -19.55 -1.33 7.78
C LYS A 102 -20.35 -1.05 9.04
N THR A 103 -19.93 -1.58 10.17
CA THR A 103 -20.62 -1.40 11.44
C THR A 103 -20.61 0.05 11.91
N LEU A 104 -19.46 0.69 11.87
CA LEU A 104 -19.32 2.06 12.37
C LEU A 104 -19.93 3.11 11.43
N LEU A 105 -19.76 2.95 10.10
CA LEU A 105 -20.29 3.90 9.11
C LEU A 105 -21.77 3.66 8.80
N MET A 106 -22.11 2.43 8.39
CA MET A 106 -23.47 2.14 7.89
C MET A 106 -24.50 1.95 8.99
N ASN A 107 -24.08 1.42 10.12
CA ASN A 107 -24.97 1.21 11.28
C ASN A 107 -24.90 2.38 12.29
N ASN A 108 -24.21 3.46 11.96
CA ASN A 108 -24.08 4.66 12.79
C ASN A 108 -23.66 4.38 14.25
N ARG A 109 -22.75 3.42 14.46
CA ARG A 109 -22.19 3.14 15.78
C ARG A 109 -20.92 3.94 15.99
N GLU A 110 -20.78 4.47 17.20
CA GLU A 110 -19.52 5.05 17.63
C GLU A 110 -18.53 3.97 18.04
N SER A 111 -17.23 4.23 17.81
CA SER A 111 -16.17 3.31 18.27
C SER A 111 -16.12 3.28 19.79
N ALA A 112 -16.31 2.11 20.37
CA ALA A 112 -16.18 1.88 21.80
C ALA A 112 -14.76 1.50 22.25
N VAL A 113 -13.90 1.12 21.31
CA VAL A 113 -12.50 0.80 21.59
C VAL A 113 -11.71 2.09 21.61
N LYS A 114 -11.11 2.40 22.76
CA LYS A 114 -10.23 3.57 22.90
C LYS A 114 -9.00 3.42 22.02
N ASP A 115 -8.53 4.55 21.51
CA ASP A 115 -7.31 4.65 20.70
C ASP A 115 -7.34 3.82 19.39
N GLU A 116 -8.53 3.46 18.92
CA GLU A 116 -8.72 2.77 17.64
C GLU A 116 -9.78 3.49 16.77
N PRO A 117 -9.43 4.66 16.20
CA PRO A 117 -10.33 5.41 15.35
C PRO A 117 -10.67 4.64 14.06
N LEU A 118 -11.77 5.01 13.42
CA LEU A 118 -12.18 4.39 12.15
C LEU A 118 -11.13 4.55 11.04
N GLU A 119 -10.38 5.63 11.05
CA GLU A 119 -9.30 5.88 10.10
C GLU A 119 -8.25 4.76 10.10
N ASP A 120 -7.96 4.14 11.26
CA ASP A 120 -7.04 3.00 11.34
C ASP A 120 -7.50 1.83 10.46
N ALA A 121 -8.81 1.62 10.35
CA ALA A 121 -9.35 0.59 9.47
C ALA A 121 -9.10 0.90 7.99
N TYR A 122 -9.18 2.16 7.57
CA TYR A 122 -8.87 2.58 6.21
C TYR A 122 -7.40 2.36 5.88
N LEU A 123 -6.51 2.77 6.79
CA LEU A 123 -5.06 2.64 6.62
C LEU A 123 -4.64 1.16 6.61
N ASP A 124 -5.23 0.34 7.47
CA ASP A 124 -4.95 -1.10 7.52
C ASP A 124 -5.36 -1.81 6.23
N VAL A 125 -6.56 -1.55 5.71
CA VAL A 125 -7.01 -2.13 4.43
C VAL A 125 -6.07 -1.74 3.29
N SER A 126 -5.66 -0.47 3.24
CA SER A 126 -4.71 0.04 2.26
C SER A 126 -3.36 -0.69 2.36
N ASN A 127 -2.79 -0.83 3.56
CA ASN A 127 -1.54 -1.54 3.78
C ASN A 127 -1.64 -3.03 3.43
N TYR A 128 -2.71 -3.70 3.80
CA TYR A 128 -2.91 -5.11 3.44
C TYR A 128 -3.02 -5.31 1.92
N GLY A 129 -3.59 -4.37 1.19
CA GLY A 129 -3.62 -4.38 -0.27
C GLY A 129 -2.20 -4.28 -0.87
N ILE A 130 -1.36 -3.40 -0.33
CA ILE A 130 0.04 -3.28 -0.74
C ILE A 130 0.80 -4.58 -0.43
N MET A 131 0.65 -5.12 0.78
CA MET A 131 1.29 -6.38 1.19
C MET A 131 0.89 -7.54 0.28
N ALA A 132 -0.39 -7.67 -0.05
CA ALA A 132 -0.90 -8.68 -0.98
C ALA A 132 -0.24 -8.56 -2.36
N THR A 133 -0.04 -7.34 -2.83
CA THR A 133 0.66 -7.07 -4.09
C THR A 133 2.12 -7.49 -4.03
N ILE A 134 2.82 -7.23 -2.91
CA ILE A 134 4.20 -7.67 -2.70
C ILE A 134 4.29 -9.20 -2.70
N VAL A 135 3.39 -9.88 -1.99
CA VAL A 135 3.31 -11.35 -1.97
C VAL A 135 3.08 -11.89 -3.38
N ASN A 136 2.10 -11.34 -4.10
CA ASN A 136 1.77 -11.76 -5.47
C ASN A 136 2.91 -11.54 -6.47
N ARG A 137 3.74 -10.53 -6.25
CA ARG A 137 4.94 -10.25 -7.05
C ARG A 137 6.17 -11.06 -6.64
N GLY A 138 6.06 -11.95 -5.65
CA GLY A 138 7.16 -12.79 -5.18
C GLY A 138 8.29 -12.02 -4.47
N LYS A 139 7.99 -10.88 -3.86
CA LYS A 139 8.98 -10.01 -3.20
C LYS A 139 8.87 -9.97 -1.68
N TRP A 140 7.90 -10.68 -1.11
CA TRP A 140 7.73 -10.70 0.33
C TRP A 140 8.92 -11.36 1.05
N GLY A 141 9.50 -10.67 2.02
CA GLY A 141 10.64 -11.15 2.81
C GLY A 141 11.99 -11.21 2.06
N LYS A 142 12.10 -10.53 0.92
CA LYS A 142 13.33 -10.50 0.11
C LYS A 142 13.97 -9.13 0.10
#